data_7a9d820f0422ee69809506a5848e01fd
#
_entry.id   7a9d820f0422ee69809506a5848e01fd
#
_cell.length_a   1.000
_cell.length_b   1.000
_cell.length_c   1.000
_cell.angle_alpha   90.00
_cell.angle_beta   90.00
_cell.angle_gamma   90.00
#
_symmetry.space_group_name_H-M   'P 1'
#
loop_
_entity.id
_entity.type
_entity.pdbx_description
1 polymer ?
#
loop_
_entity_poly.entity_id
_entity_poly.type
_entity_poly.pdbx_seq_one_letter_code
_entity_poly.pdbx_strand_id
1 'polypeptide(L)'
;RAQTGFEPGYVEQLYTFGDLGRELPQAELGDAPEGARLISVGYLGLTPERTDISAFNAVWRDWYDHFPWEDHRHGPPAIIAEAIAPALGAWADNGGKDAAQRRARMEIAFGLGDQPWVEERALERYELMYEAGLAPEAARDGRRRASSLPPAALGQPMISDHRRILATAIGRLRGKIKYRPVVFELMPERFTLFELQQVVESLLGQPLHKQNFRRSLDRSGLVVGLGVSTQQTGGRPAELFRFRREAL
;
A
#
# COMPACT_ATOMS: atom_id res chain seq x y z
N ARG A 1 5.70 3.30 21.37
CA ARG A 1 6.90 2.74 22.06
C ARG A 1 6.64 1.40 22.73
N ALA A 2 5.48 1.19 23.36
CA ALA A 2 5.27 -0.01 24.17
C ALA A 2 5.29 -1.34 23.40
N GLN A 3 4.88 -1.35 22.13
CA GLN A 3 4.75 -2.58 21.33
C GLN A 3 5.83 -2.79 20.26
N THR A 4 6.49 -1.73 19.79
CA THR A 4 7.43 -1.82 18.66
C THR A 4 8.78 -1.19 18.91
N GLY A 5 8.96 -0.48 20.04
CA GLY A 5 10.22 0.14 20.44
C GLY A 5 10.64 1.38 19.66
N PHE A 6 10.00 1.73 18.53
CA PHE A 6 10.37 2.90 17.73
C PHE A 6 9.46 4.11 17.96
N GLU A 7 9.98 5.30 17.67
CA GLU A 7 9.22 6.55 17.65
C GLU A 7 9.00 6.96 16.20
N PRO A 8 7.76 6.90 15.69
CA PRO A 8 7.47 7.39 14.35
C PRO A 8 7.59 8.93 14.30
N GLY A 9 8.24 9.46 13.27
CA GLY A 9 8.29 10.90 13.02
C GLY A 9 6.93 11.47 12.62
N TYR A 10 6.12 10.66 11.95
CA TYR A 10 4.78 10.99 11.51
C TYR A 10 3.80 9.92 11.94
N VAL A 11 2.65 10.33 12.49
CA VAL A 11 1.54 9.43 12.84
C VAL A 11 0.23 10.06 12.40
N GLU A 12 -0.61 9.25 11.76
CA GLU A 12 -1.94 9.65 11.33
C GLU A 12 -2.95 8.55 11.63
N GLN A 13 -4.12 8.93 12.12
CA GLN A 13 -5.26 8.04 12.18
C GLN A 13 -5.80 7.80 10.77
N LEU A 14 -5.87 6.53 10.35
CA LEU A 14 -6.41 6.14 9.05
C LEU A 14 -7.93 6.16 9.05
N TYR A 15 -8.52 5.28 9.83
CA TYR A 15 -9.95 5.04 9.87
C TYR A 15 -10.33 4.23 11.12
N THR A 16 -11.61 4.26 11.46
CA THR A 16 -12.19 3.38 12.48
C THR A 16 -12.95 2.27 11.78
N PHE A 17 -12.47 1.05 11.95
CA PHE A 17 -13.04 -0.16 11.35
C PHE A 17 -13.99 -0.80 12.36
N GLY A 18 -15.25 -0.93 12.02
CA GLY A 18 -16.26 -1.41 12.94
C GLY A 18 -17.45 -2.05 12.23
N ASP A 19 -17.25 -2.68 11.07
CA ASP A 19 -18.31 -3.35 10.32
C ASP A 19 -18.95 -4.48 11.15
N LEU A 20 -20.22 -4.76 10.87
CA LEU A 20 -20.91 -5.92 11.46
C LEU A 20 -20.23 -7.20 10.94
N GLY A 21 -20.04 -8.19 11.82
CA GLY A 21 -19.40 -9.45 11.48
C GLY A 21 -17.88 -9.40 11.48
N ARG A 22 -17.26 -8.33 12.00
CA ARG A 22 -15.85 -8.35 12.37
C ARG A 22 -15.67 -9.23 13.60
N GLU A 23 -15.41 -10.50 13.37
CA GLU A 23 -15.16 -11.46 14.43
C GLU A 23 -13.66 -11.60 14.67
N LEU A 24 -13.25 -11.45 15.93
CA LEU A 24 -11.97 -12.00 16.38
C LEU A 24 -12.12 -13.52 16.57
N PRO A 25 -11.05 -14.29 16.36
CA PRO A 25 -11.01 -15.66 16.83
C PRO A 25 -11.41 -15.68 18.31
N GLN A 26 -12.24 -16.65 18.70
CA GLN A 26 -12.74 -16.80 20.09
C GLN A 26 -11.63 -16.68 21.14
N ALA A 27 -10.41 -17.13 20.78
CA ALA A 27 -9.23 -17.05 21.65
C ALA A 27 -8.75 -15.60 21.95
N GLU A 28 -9.14 -14.62 21.14
CA GLU A 28 -8.75 -13.22 21.32
C GLU A 28 -9.84 -12.37 21.96
N LEU A 29 -11.07 -12.90 22.05
CA LEU A 29 -12.22 -12.21 22.67
C LEU A 29 -12.14 -12.17 24.20
N GLY A 30 -11.36 -13.06 24.83
CA GLY A 30 -11.27 -13.13 26.30
C GLY A 30 -12.64 -13.20 26.95
N ASP A 31 -12.84 -12.37 27.99
CA ASP A 31 -14.14 -12.25 28.72
C ASP A 31 -15.13 -11.28 28.04
N ALA A 32 -15.03 -11.05 26.74
CA ALA A 32 -15.96 -10.16 26.04
C ALA A 32 -17.39 -10.71 26.13
N PRO A 33 -18.41 -9.87 26.47
CA PRO A 33 -19.79 -10.30 26.56
C PRO A 33 -20.33 -10.78 25.21
N GLU A 34 -21.29 -11.69 25.24
CA GLU A 34 -21.99 -12.17 24.04
C GLU A 34 -22.56 -10.98 23.25
N GLY A 35 -22.28 -10.91 21.95
CA GLY A 35 -22.67 -9.78 21.10
C GLY A 35 -21.75 -8.56 21.16
N ALA A 36 -20.58 -8.66 21.80
CA ALA A 36 -19.60 -7.60 21.81
C ALA A 36 -19.16 -7.24 20.38
N ARG A 37 -19.11 -5.94 20.09
CA ARG A 37 -18.69 -5.41 18.80
C ARG A 37 -17.21 -5.03 18.84
N LEU A 38 -16.42 -5.57 17.92
CA LEU A 38 -15.04 -5.19 17.78
C LEU A 38 -14.92 -3.91 16.94
N ILE A 39 -14.27 -2.90 17.52
CA ILE A 39 -13.91 -1.66 16.82
C ILE A 39 -12.39 -1.54 16.85
N SER A 40 -11.78 -1.39 15.68
CA SER A 40 -10.33 -1.14 15.54
C SER A 40 -10.10 0.25 15.00
N VAL A 41 -9.16 0.98 15.58
CA VAL A 41 -8.69 2.27 15.07
C VAL A 41 -7.32 2.06 14.44
N GLY A 42 -7.25 2.20 13.12
CA GLY A 42 -6.00 2.07 12.37
C GLY A 42 -5.19 3.37 12.41
N TYR A 43 -3.88 3.23 12.58
CA TYR A 43 -2.92 4.35 12.49
C TYR A 43 -1.85 4.02 11.47
N LEU A 44 -1.43 5.03 10.71
CA LEU A 44 -0.25 4.99 9.84
C LEU A 44 0.88 5.71 10.56
N GLY A 45 1.98 5.01 10.80
CA GLY A 45 3.23 5.58 11.31
C GLY A 45 4.34 5.47 10.26
N LEU A 46 5.15 6.52 10.09
CA LEU A 46 6.30 6.53 9.20
C LEU A 46 7.60 6.67 10.02
N THR A 47 8.61 5.89 9.64
CA THR A 47 9.93 5.91 10.27
C THR A 47 11.02 5.75 9.21
N PRO A 48 12.14 6.51 9.28
CA PRO A 48 13.25 6.37 8.33
C PRO A 48 14.09 5.12 8.58
N GLU A 49 14.00 4.52 9.78
CA GLU A 49 14.87 3.44 10.21
C GLU A 49 14.08 2.14 10.46
N ARG A 50 14.65 1.03 10.00
CA ARG A 50 14.22 -0.31 10.42
C ARG A 50 14.84 -0.63 11.77
N THR A 51 14.07 -0.43 12.83
CA THR A 51 14.47 -0.87 14.17
C THR A 51 14.35 -2.40 14.28
N ASP A 52 15.19 -3.04 15.08
CA ASP A 52 14.99 -4.44 15.43
C ASP A 52 13.73 -4.58 16.29
N ILE A 53 12.74 -5.28 15.74
CA ILE A 53 11.43 -5.52 16.35
C ILE A 53 11.24 -6.98 16.74
N SER A 54 12.27 -7.81 16.64
CA SER A 54 12.21 -9.26 16.92
C SER A 54 11.76 -9.55 18.35
N ALA A 55 12.15 -8.71 19.32
CA ALA A 55 11.74 -8.81 20.73
C ALA A 55 10.23 -8.66 20.94
N PHE A 56 9.48 -8.14 19.95
CA PHE A 56 8.04 -7.91 20.02
C PHE A 56 7.25 -8.95 19.21
N ASN A 57 7.85 -10.07 18.80
CA ASN A 57 7.26 -11.05 17.88
C ASN A 57 6.74 -10.43 16.58
N ALA A 58 7.39 -9.38 16.12
CA ALA A 58 7.03 -8.65 14.91
C ALA A 58 8.14 -8.79 13.85
N VAL A 59 7.76 -8.67 12.60
CA VAL A 59 8.69 -8.75 11.46
C VAL A 59 8.36 -7.65 10.45
N TRP A 60 9.39 -7.11 9.81
CA TRP A 60 9.21 -6.23 8.68
C TRP A 60 8.85 -7.04 7.44
N ARG A 61 7.78 -6.65 6.78
CA ARG A 61 7.31 -7.24 5.52
C ARG A 61 7.18 -6.18 4.45
N ASP A 62 7.43 -6.58 3.21
CA ASP A 62 7.09 -5.73 2.08
C ASP A 62 5.57 -5.79 1.87
N TRP A 63 4.93 -4.66 1.70
CA TRP A 63 3.50 -4.64 1.44
C TRP A 63 3.14 -5.25 0.08
N TYR A 64 4.10 -5.28 -0.87
CA TYR A 64 3.91 -5.96 -2.16
C TYR A 64 3.82 -7.48 -2.04
N ASP A 65 4.32 -8.08 -0.95
CA ASP A 65 4.05 -9.48 -0.63
C ASP A 65 2.55 -9.74 -0.45
N HIS A 66 1.82 -8.75 0.06
CA HIS A 66 0.37 -8.80 0.25
C HIS A 66 -0.41 -8.31 -0.97
N PHE A 67 0.16 -7.40 -1.76
CA PHE A 67 -0.47 -6.78 -2.94
C PHE A 67 0.46 -6.83 -4.16
N PRO A 68 0.78 -8.02 -4.70
CA PRO A 68 1.74 -8.14 -5.81
C PRO A 68 1.31 -7.42 -7.09
N TRP A 69 0.02 -7.13 -7.26
CA TRP A 69 -0.51 -6.34 -8.37
C TRP A 69 -0.31 -4.83 -8.23
N GLU A 70 0.18 -4.36 -7.09
CA GLU A 70 0.42 -2.93 -6.84
C GLU A 70 1.82 -2.47 -7.26
N ASP A 71 2.75 -3.39 -7.57
CA ASP A 71 4.14 -3.08 -7.91
C ASP A 71 4.34 -2.95 -9.41
N HIS A 72 4.17 -1.76 -9.94
CA HIS A 72 4.39 -1.43 -11.35
C HIS A 72 5.78 -0.83 -11.62
N ARG A 73 6.73 -0.87 -10.67
CA ARG A 73 8.07 -0.28 -10.85
C ARG A 73 8.84 -0.89 -12.03
N HIS A 74 8.53 -2.12 -12.38
CA HIS A 74 9.15 -2.85 -13.50
C HIS A 74 8.17 -3.10 -14.66
N GLY A 75 7.09 -2.32 -14.74
CA GLY A 75 5.98 -2.50 -15.66
C GLY A 75 4.76 -3.15 -15.00
N PRO A 76 3.64 -3.26 -15.71
CA PRO A 76 2.43 -3.91 -15.18
C PRO A 76 2.73 -5.34 -14.74
N PRO A 77 2.38 -5.72 -13.49
CA PRO A 77 2.59 -7.08 -13.01
C PRO A 77 1.83 -8.11 -13.86
N ALA A 78 2.53 -9.15 -14.32
CA ALA A 78 1.96 -10.20 -15.16
C ALA A 78 0.70 -10.85 -14.52
N ILE A 79 0.65 -10.94 -13.19
CA ILE A 79 -0.48 -11.48 -12.45
C ILE A 79 -1.81 -10.76 -12.75
N ILE A 80 -1.77 -9.49 -13.15
CA ILE A 80 -2.99 -8.74 -13.53
C ILE A 80 -3.59 -9.36 -14.80
N ALA A 81 -2.79 -9.51 -15.85
CA ALA A 81 -3.25 -10.04 -17.13
C ALA A 81 -3.49 -11.56 -17.09
N GLU A 82 -2.62 -12.30 -16.38
CA GLU A 82 -2.63 -13.78 -16.39
C GLU A 82 -3.67 -14.38 -15.44
N ALA A 83 -4.01 -13.67 -14.35
CA ALA A 83 -4.84 -14.24 -13.29
C ALA A 83 -6.02 -13.33 -12.90
N ILE A 84 -5.76 -12.06 -12.54
CA ILE A 84 -6.77 -11.19 -11.92
C ILE A 84 -7.83 -10.78 -12.96
N ALA A 85 -7.42 -10.24 -14.11
CA ALA A 85 -8.34 -9.76 -15.11
C ALA A 85 -9.25 -10.88 -15.69
N PRO A 86 -8.74 -12.09 -16.03
CA PRO A 86 -9.61 -13.20 -16.43
C PRO A 86 -10.60 -13.62 -15.34
N ALA A 87 -10.15 -13.72 -14.09
CA ALA A 87 -11.01 -14.13 -12.98
C ALA A 87 -12.10 -13.09 -12.65
N LEU A 88 -11.75 -11.80 -12.65
CA LEU A 88 -12.73 -10.71 -12.50
C LEU A 88 -13.67 -10.61 -13.68
N GLY A 89 -13.20 -10.87 -14.91
CA GLY A 89 -14.03 -10.94 -16.10
C GLY A 89 -15.10 -12.03 -15.95
N ALA A 90 -14.71 -13.24 -15.59
CA ALA A 90 -15.66 -14.33 -15.35
C ALA A 90 -16.65 -14.01 -14.21
N TRP A 91 -16.19 -13.36 -13.14
CA TRP A 91 -17.07 -12.88 -12.06
C TRP A 91 -18.05 -11.81 -12.55
N ALA A 92 -17.61 -10.89 -13.40
CA ALA A 92 -18.47 -9.86 -13.99
C ALA A 92 -19.53 -10.47 -14.90
N ASP A 93 -19.17 -11.40 -15.78
CA ASP A 93 -20.10 -12.07 -16.71
C ASP A 93 -21.18 -12.87 -15.98
N ASN A 94 -20.84 -13.44 -14.81
CA ASN A 94 -21.81 -14.12 -13.95
C ASN A 94 -22.69 -13.17 -13.11
N GLY A 95 -22.56 -11.86 -13.31
CA GLY A 95 -23.29 -10.82 -12.55
C GLY A 95 -24.75 -10.62 -12.95
N GLY A 96 -25.24 -11.28 -14.00
CA GLY A 96 -26.60 -11.07 -14.49
C GLY A 96 -26.86 -9.59 -14.84
N LYS A 97 -27.87 -8.98 -14.24
CA LYS A 97 -28.20 -7.55 -14.45
C LYS A 97 -27.07 -6.59 -14.08
N ASP A 98 -26.18 -6.98 -13.18
CA ASP A 98 -25.08 -6.16 -12.67
C ASP A 98 -23.76 -6.38 -13.46
N ALA A 99 -23.77 -7.24 -14.50
CA ALA A 99 -22.57 -7.61 -15.26
C ALA A 99 -21.83 -6.40 -15.84
N ALA A 100 -22.55 -5.48 -16.47
CA ALA A 100 -21.96 -4.27 -17.06
C ALA A 100 -21.32 -3.37 -15.99
N GLN A 101 -21.97 -3.19 -14.84
CA GLN A 101 -21.43 -2.40 -13.73
C GLN A 101 -20.18 -3.06 -13.14
N ARG A 102 -20.18 -4.39 -12.95
CA ARG A 102 -19.02 -5.14 -12.45
C ARG A 102 -17.84 -5.00 -13.41
N ARG A 103 -18.09 -5.09 -14.71
CA ARG A 103 -17.04 -4.92 -15.73
C ARG A 103 -16.44 -3.52 -15.69
N ALA A 104 -17.26 -2.47 -15.65
CA ALA A 104 -16.79 -1.09 -15.55
C ALA A 104 -15.94 -0.87 -14.28
N ARG A 105 -16.36 -1.42 -13.12
CA ARG A 105 -15.60 -1.34 -11.87
C ARG A 105 -14.24 -2.03 -12.00
N MET A 106 -14.19 -3.20 -12.64
CA MET A 106 -12.94 -3.93 -12.90
C MET A 106 -11.97 -3.10 -13.77
N GLU A 107 -12.46 -2.57 -14.87
CA GLU A 107 -11.66 -1.76 -15.79
C GLU A 107 -11.11 -0.51 -15.09
N ILE A 108 -11.96 0.23 -14.38
CA ILE A 108 -11.58 1.42 -13.64
C ILE A 108 -10.59 1.10 -12.50
N ALA A 109 -10.79 0.02 -11.75
CA ALA A 109 -9.95 -0.30 -10.61
C ALA A 109 -8.55 -0.76 -11.04
N PHE A 110 -8.45 -1.58 -12.09
CA PHE A 110 -7.20 -2.17 -12.55
C PHE A 110 -6.59 -1.50 -13.78
N GLY A 111 -7.14 -0.38 -14.23
CA GLY A 111 -6.62 0.35 -15.40
C GLY A 111 -6.65 -0.51 -16.67
N LEU A 112 -7.74 -1.24 -16.91
CA LEU A 112 -7.89 -2.12 -18.08
C LEU A 112 -8.59 -1.39 -19.23
N GLY A 113 -8.37 -1.89 -20.46
CA GLY A 113 -8.89 -1.21 -21.65
C GLY A 113 -8.30 0.19 -21.78
N ASP A 114 -9.16 1.20 -21.93
CA ASP A 114 -8.76 2.61 -22.05
C ASP A 114 -8.67 3.33 -20.68
N GLN A 115 -8.84 2.61 -19.57
CA GLN A 115 -8.78 3.21 -18.24
C GLN A 115 -7.33 3.35 -17.76
N PRO A 116 -6.94 4.51 -17.18
CA PRO A 116 -5.61 4.68 -16.62
C PRO A 116 -5.47 3.90 -15.31
N TRP A 117 -4.27 3.42 -15.04
CA TRP A 117 -3.91 2.98 -13.70
C TRP A 117 -3.86 4.18 -12.76
N VAL A 118 -4.55 4.07 -11.63
CA VAL A 118 -4.56 5.08 -10.55
C VAL A 118 -4.06 4.43 -9.28
N GLU A 119 -2.86 4.83 -8.84
CA GLU A 119 -2.15 4.19 -7.74
C GLU A 119 -2.87 4.30 -6.39
N GLU A 120 -3.67 5.35 -6.17
CA GLU A 120 -4.41 5.55 -4.92
C GLU A 120 -5.56 4.55 -4.73
N ARG A 121 -5.99 3.86 -5.79
CA ARG A 121 -7.12 2.92 -5.73
C ARG A 121 -6.78 1.55 -5.14
N ALA A 122 -5.74 1.46 -4.31
CA ALA A 122 -5.32 0.19 -3.70
C ALA A 122 -6.47 -0.47 -2.89
N LEU A 123 -7.24 0.32 -2.12
CA LEU A 123 -8.39 -0.20 -1.39
C LEU A 123 -9.49 -0.69 -2.34
N GLU A 124 -9.84 0.09 -3.38
CA GLU A 124 -10.88 -0.28 -4.35
C GLU A 124 -10.55 -1.60 -5.04
N ARG A 125 -9.28 -1.82 -5.42
CA ARG A 125 -8.81 -3.09 -6.01
C ARG A 125 -8.95 -4.24 -5.04
N TYR A 126 -8.51 -4.07 -3.80
CA TYR A 126 -8.66 -5.11 -2.78
C TYR A 126 -10.13 -5.46 -2.52
N GLU A 127 -11.00 -4.45 -2.35
CA GLU A 127 -12.44 -4.65 -2.15
C GLU A 127 -13.08 -5.39 -3.30
N LEU A 128 -12.73 -5.05 -4.53
CA LEU A 128 -13.23 -5.74 -5.72
C LEU A 128 -12.82 -7.20 -5.76
N MET A 129 -11.55 -7.49 -5.45
CA MET A 129 -11.05 -8.87 -5.36
C MET A 129 -11.68 -9.65 -4.22
N TYR A 130 -11.94 -9.00 -3.08
CA TYR A 130 -12.65 -9.60 -1.96
C TYR A 130 -14.11 -9.91 -2.34
N GLU A 131 -14.81 -8.97 -2.96
CA GLU A 131 -16.19 -9.15 -3.45
C GLU A 131 -16.29 -10.29 -4.46
N ALA A 132 -15.33 -10.38 -5.37
CA ALA A 132 -15.26 -11.45 -6.36
C ALA A 132 -14.79 -12.82 -5.80
N GLY A 133 -14.48 -12.91 -4.50
CA GLY A 133 -14.01 -14.16 -3.88
C GLY A 133 -12.58 -14.54 -4.29
N LEU A 134 -11.77 -13.60 -4.77
CA LEU A 134 -10.37 -13.84 -5.15
C LEU A 134 -9.42 -13.64 -3.97
N ALA A 135 -9.75 -12.76 -3.04
CA ALA A 135 -8.96 -12.57 -1.83
C ALA A 135 -9.12 -13.80 -0.89
N PRO A 136 -8.03 -14.32 -0.30
CA PRO A 136 -8.10 -15.46 0.62
C PRO A 136 -9.03 -15.20 1.82
N GLU A 137 -9.10 -13.96 2.29
CA GLU A 137 -9.97 -13.51 3.38
C GLU A 137 -11.45 -13.73 3.05
N ALA A 138 -11.84 -13.53 1.79
CA ALA A 138 -13.22 -13.75 1.35
C ALA A 138 -13.65 -15.22 1.53
N ALA A 139 -12.76 -16.18 1.27
CA ALA A 139 -13.04 -17.60 1.48
C ALA A 139 -13.18 -17.94 2.97
N ARG A 140 -12.33 -17.34 3.83
CA ARG A 140 -12.42 -17.48 5.29
C ARG A 140 -13.76 -16.96 5.81
N ASP A 141 -14.23 -15.83 5.26
CA ASP A 141 -15.47 -15.19 5.66
C ASP A 141 -16.73 -15.83 4.98
N GLY A 142 -16.58 -17.06 4.47
CA GLY A 142 -17.68 -17.86 3.90
C GLY A 142 -18.16 -17.42 2.51
N ARG A 143 -17.46 -16.52 1.83
CA ARG A 143 -17.79 -16.16 0.44
C ARG A 143 -17.37 -17.26 -0.52
N ARG A 144 -18.24 -17.53 -1.50
CA ARG A 144 -17.91 -18.51 -2.55
C ARG A 144 -16.76 -18.01 -3.40
N ARG A 145 -15.76 -18.84 -3.60
CA ARG A 145 -14.60 -18.54 -4.43
C ARG A 145 -15.00 -18.45 -5.90
N ALA A 146 -14.64 -17.35 -6.56
CA ALA A 146 -14.93 -17.14 -7.98
C ALA A 146 -13.90 -17.84 -8.91
N SER A 147 -12.75 -18.26 -8.39
CA SER A 147 -11.63 -18.80 -9.19
C SER A 147 -11.00 -20.02 -8.54
N SER A 148 -10.45 -20.92 -9.37
CA SER A 148 -9.61 -22.03 -8.96
C SER A 148 -8.15 -21.64 -8.66
N LEU A 149 -7.79 -20.36 -8.82
CA LEU A 149 -6.44 -19.89 -8.56
C LEU A 149 -6.03 -20.12 -7.11
N PRO A 150 -4.78 -20.57 -6.85
CA PRO A 150 -4.32 -20.72 -5.50
C PRO A 150 -4.27 -19.37 -4.79
N PRO A 151 -4.70 -19.27 -3.52
CA PRO A 151 -4.69 -18.00 -2.76
C PRO A 151 -3.33 -17.33 -2.73
N ALA A 152 -2.26 -18.11 -2.62
CA ALA A 152 -0.88 -17.61 -2.60
C ALA A 152 -0.49 -16.82 -3.87
N ALA A 153 -1.10 -17.12 -5.02
CA ALA A 153 -0.87 -16.39 -6.26
C ALA A 153 -1.43 -14.96 -6.23
N LEU A 154 -2.32 -14.65 -5.29
CA LEU A 154 -2.98 -13.36 -5.15
C LEU A 154 -2.50 -12.57 -3.92
N GLY A 155 -1.28 -12.83 -3.46
CA GLY A 155 -0.64 -12.20 -2.31
C GLY A 155 -0.90 -12.92 -0.99
N GLN A 156 -0.06 -12.62 -0.01
CA GLN A 156 -0.13 -13.24 1.31
C GLN A 156 -1.35 -12.73 2.08
N PRO A 157 -2.16 -13.61 2.68
CA PRO A 157 -3.28 -13.21 3.49
C PRO A 157 -2.83 -12.60 4.81
N MET A 158 -3.73 -11.83 5.42
CA MET A 158 -3.57 -11.33 6.78
C MET A 158 -4.73 -11.81 7.66
N ILE A 159 -4.51 -11.79 8.98
CA ILE A 159 -5.56 -12.11 9.94
C ILE A 159 -6.67 -11.06 9.89
N SER A 160 -7.91 -11.47 10.17
CA SER A 160 -9.07 -10.58 10.21
C SER A 160 -9.18 -9.73 8.93
N ASP A 161 -9.45 -8.44 9.05
CA ASP A 161 -9.49 -7.47 7.96
C ASP A 161 -8.21 -6.60 7.85
N HIS A 162 -7.09 -7.06 8.42
CA HIS A 162 -5.84 -6.29 8.45
C HIS A 162 -5.32 -5.96 7.05
N ARG A 163 -5.59 -6.81 6.06
CA ARG A 163 -5.23 -6.54 4.67
C ARG A 163 -6.05 -5.37 4.09
N ARG A 164 -7.32 -5.22 4.48
CA ARG A 164 -8.15 -4.04 4.16
C ARG A 164 -7.57 -2.78 4.79
N ILE A 165 -7.15 -2.87 6.06
CA ILE A 165 -6.49 -1.77 6.78
C ILE A 165 -5.20 -1.35 6.05
N LEU A 166 -4.38 -2.33 5.64
CA LEU A 166 -3.15 -2.06 4.90
C LEU A 166 -3.43 -1.44 3.51
N ALA A 167 -4.43 -1.93 2.77
CA ALA A 167 -4.84 -1.34 1.50
C ALA A 167 -5.31 0.12 1.67
N THR A 168 -6.03 0.42 2.75
CA THR A 168 -6.43 1.78 3.12
C THR A 168 -5.21 2.66 3.39
N ALA A 169 -4.21 2.14 4.11
CA ALA A 169 -2.97 2.85 4.41
C ALA A 169 -2.19 3.19 3.13
N ILE A 170 -2.04 2.22 2.23
CA ILE A 170 -1.36 2.38 0.94
C ILE A 170 -2.05 3.48 0.11
N GLY A 171 -3.35 3.38 -0.09
CA GLY A 171 -4.11 4.37 -0.87
C GLY A 171 -4.02 5.77 -0.26
N ARG A 172 -4.12 5.88 1.08
CA ARG A 172 -3.97 7.14 1.81
C ARG A 172 -2.58 7.75 1.66
N LEU A 173 -1.53 6.94 1.81
CA LEU A 173 -0.16 7.40 1.68
C LEU A 173 0.16 7.86 0.25
N ARG A 174 -0.25 7.08 -0.75
CA ARG A 174 -0.08 7.41 -2.17
C ARG A 174 -0.77 8.73 -2.54
N GLY A 175 -2.00 8.94 -2.06
CA GLY A 175 -2.69 10.21 -2.24
C GLY A 175 -1.94 11.39 -1.57
N LYS A 176 -1.42 11.19 -0.36
CA LYS A 176 -0.71 12.25 0.36
C LYS A 176 0.62 12.66 -0.26
N ILE A 177 1.37 11.72 -0.80
CA ILE A 177 2.67 12.02 -1.45
C ILE A 177 2.52 13.07 -2.56
N LYS A 178 1.37 13.12 -3.22
CA LYS A 178 1.08 14.08 -4.29
C LYS A 178 0.92 15.52 -3.78
N TYR A 179 0.49 15.70 -2.53
CA TYR A 179 0.09 17.00 -1.99
C TYR A 179 0.85 17.43 -0.75
N ARG A 180 1.54 16.50 -0.08
CA ARG A 180 2.29 16.76 1.15
C ARG A 180 3.66 16.07 1.12
N PRO A 181 4.68 16.69 1.68
CA PRO A 181 6.04 16.16 1.66
C PRO A 181 6.28 15.06 2.73
N VAL A 182 5.28 14.20 2.98
CA VAL A 182 5.35 13.14 4.00
C VAL A 182 6.46 12.11 3.73
N VAL A 183 6.93 12.02 2.49
CA VAL A 183 8.04 11.14 2.10
C VAL A 183 9.33 11.45 2.87
N PHE A 184 9.53 12.69 3.32
CA PHE A 184 10.73 13.08 4.05
C PHE A 184 10.80 12.48 5.44
N GLU A 185 9.69 12.04 6.02
CA GLU A 185 9.68 11.28 7.28
C GLU A 185 10.28 9.86 7.14
N LEU A 186 10.50 9.42 5.90
CA LEU A 186 11.15 8.16 5.56
C LEU A 186 12.60 8.33 5.11
N MET A 187 13.07 9.58 5.04
CA MET A 187 14.41 9.90 4.56
C MET A 187 15.36 10.20 5.73
N PRO A 188 16.64 9.80 5.62
CA PRO A 188 17.64 10.28 6.55
C PRO A 188 17.83 11.79 6.41
N GLU A 189 18.50 12.42 7.38
CA GLU A 189 18.76 13.87 7.38
C GLU A 189 19.47 14.37 6.10
N ARG A 190 20.32 13.52 5.54
CA ARG A 190 21.07 13.77 4.29
C ARG A 190 20.83 12.62 3.34
N PHE A 191 20.49 12.94 2.10
CA PHE A 191 20.15 11.95 1.07
C PHE A 191 20.54 12.47 -0.31
N THR A 192 20.65 11.57 -1.26
CA THR A 192 20.76 11.91 -2.69
C THR A 192 19.37 11.99 -3.33
N LEU A 193 19.23 12.75 -4.41
CA LEU A 193 17.95 12.78 -5.15
C LEU A 193 17.57 11.41 -5.73
N PHE A 194 18.54 10.53 -5.93
CA PHE A 194 18.29 9.17 -6.39
C PHE A 194 17.63 8.31 -5.27
N GLU A 195 18.17 8.37 -4.06
CA GLU A 195 17.56 7.68 -2.91
C GLU A 195 16.14 8.18 -2.65
N LEU A 196 15.91 9.50 -2.69
CA LEU A 196 14.57 10.06 -2.58
C LEU A 196 13.63 9.54 -3.69
N GLN A 197 14.11 9.51 -4.95
CA GLN A 197 13.33 8.97 -6.06
C GLN A 197 12.96 7.50 -5.82
N GLN A 198 13.91 6.66 -5.39
CA GLN A 198 13.67 5.24 -5.09
C GLN A 198 12.61 5.06 -3.98
N VAL A 199 12.66 5.87 -2.92
CA VAL A 199 11.65 5.83 -1.85
C VAL A 199 10.27 6.21 -2.40
N VAL A 200 10.18 7.29 -3.19
CA VAL A 200 8.90 7.70 -3.81
C VAL A 200 8.37 6.62 -4.75
N GLU A 201 9.20 6.05 -5.61
CA GLU A 201 8.83 4.94 -6.50
C GLU A 201 8.35 3.71 -5.72
N SER A 202 9.03 3.38 -4.61
CA SER A 202 8.63 2.27 -3.74
C SER A 202 7.27 2.50 -3.09
N LEU A 203 6.93 3.73 -2.74
CA LEU A 203 5.63 4.07 -2.15
C LEU A 203 4.52 4.09 -3.20
N LEU A 204 4.78 4.68 -4.37
CA LEU A 204 3.80 4.78 -5.45
C LEU A 204 3.57 3.45 -6.17
N GLY A 205 4.59 2.57 -6.17
CA GLY A 205 4.60 1.38 -7.00
C GLY A 205 4.75 1.67 -8.50
N GLN A 206 5.31 2.84 -8.85
CA GLN A 206 5.44 3.31 -10.23
C GLN A 206 6.85 3.84 -10.47
N PRO A 207 7.44 3.60 -11.65
CA PRO A 207 8.70 4.24 -12.01
C PRO A 207 8.47 5.72 -12.30
N LEU A 208 9.39 6.56 -11.87
CA LEU A 208 9.35 8.00 -12.13
C LEU A 208 10.40 8.41 -13.17
N HIS A 209 9.99 9.24 -14.12
CA HIS A 209 10.94 9.78 -15.06
C HIS A 209 11.89 10.76 -14.37
N LYS A 210 13.18 10.40 -14.31
CA LYS A 210 14.23 11.10 -13.55
C LYS A 210 14.24 12.62 -13.72
N GLN A 211 14.13 13.10 -14.98
CA GLN A 211 14.17 14.54 -15.25
C GLN A 211 12.92 15.26 -14.75
N ASN A 212 11.74 14.64 -14.91
CA ASN A 212 10.49 15.21 -14.44
C ASN A 212 10.44 15.27 -12.92
N PHE A 213 10.91 14.22 -12.25
CA PHE A 213 11.02 14.16 -10.80
C PHE A 213 11.94 15.30 -10.28
N ARG A 214 13.14 15.44 -10.82
CA ARG A 214 14.08 16.51 -10.44
C ARG A 214 13.49 17.90 -10.65
N ARG A 215 12.89 18.14 -11.82
CA ARG A 215 12.23 19.42 -12.11
C ARG A 215 11.09 19.74 -11.16
N SER A 216 10.33 18.71 -10.73
CA SER A 216 9.27 18.88 -9.73
C SER A 216 9.83 19.25 -8.37
N LEU A 217 10.93 18.60 -7.94
CA LEU A 217 11.59 18.95 -6.69
C LEU A 217 12.17 20.36 -6.70
N ASP A 218 12.84 20.75 -7.79
CA ASP A 218 13.40 22.12 -7.94
C ASP A 218 12.30 23.19 -7.81
N ARG A 219 11.17 22.96 -8.46
CA ARG A 219 10.02 23.89 -8.37
C ARG A 219 9.38 23.94 -7.00
N SER A 220 9.36 22.82 -6.28
CA SER A 220 8.75 22.75 -4.95
C SER A 220 9.54 23.51 -3.89
N GLY A 221 10.85 23.69 -4.09
CA GLY A 221 11.75 24.30 -3.11
C GLY A 221 11.89 23.50 -1.82
N LEU A 222 11.43 22.24 -1.79
CA LEU A 222 11.41 21.40 -0.59
C LEU A 222 12.77 20.82 -0.21
N VAL A 223 13.73 20.82 -1.13
CA VAL A 223 15.08 20.27 -0.91
C VAL A 223 16.14 21.34 -1.13
N VAL A 224 17.25 21.24 -0.38
CA VAL A 224 18.40 22.13 -0.49
C VAL A 224 19.64 21.28 -0.70
N GLY A 225 20.41 21.59 -1.77
CA GLY A 225 21.74 21.02 -1.99
C GLY A 225 22.71 21.48 -0.90
N LEU A 226 23.55 20.56 -0.44
CA LEU A 226 24.53 20.83 0.60
C LEU A 226 25.92 21.20 0.04
N GLY A 227 26.11 21.15 -1.28
CA GLY A 227 27.41 21.40 -1.93
C GLY A 227 28.47 20.34 -1.62
N VAL A 228 28.06 19.23 -0.97
CA VAL A 228 28.93 18.06 -0.66
C VAL A 228 28.42 16.86 -1.41
N SER A 229 29.34 16.00 -1.86
CA SER A 229 29.02 14.76 -2.58
C SER A 229 29.41 13.54 -1.76
N THR A 230 28.63 12.46 -1.94
CA THR A 230 28.95 11.14 -1.38
C THR A 230 29.53 10.22 -2.45
N GLN A 231 30.47 9.37 -2.05
CA GLN A 231 31.00 8.29 -2.91
C GLN A 231 30.36 6.93 -2.63
N GLN A 232 29.45 6.84 -1.66
CA GLN A 232 28.82 5.58 -1.22
C GLN A 232 27.78 5.02 -2.22
N THR A 233 27.63 5.64 -3.38
CA THR A 233 26.63 5.25 -4.39
C THR A 233 27.09 4.15 -5.35
N GLY A 234 28.30 3.61 -5.18
CA GLY A 234 28.86 2.58 -6.09
C GLY A 234 29.14 3.07 -7.52
N GLY A 235 29.03 4.39 -7.78
CA GLY A 235 29.19 5.01 -9.08
C GLY A 235 29.77 6.41 -9.00
N ARG A 236 29.36 7.30 -9.93
CA ARG A 236 29.78 8.70 -9.91
C ARG A 236 29.31 9.39 -8.62
N PRO A 237 30.18 10.23 -7.97
CA PRO A 237 29.78 10.98 -6.79
C PRO A 237 28.46 11.71 -6.97
N ALA A 238 27.58 11.59 -6.00
CA ALA A 238 26.26 12.22 -6.02
C ALA A 238 26.19 13.32 -4.96
N GLU A 239 25.61 14.46 -5.32
CA GLU A 239 25.38 15.57 -4.39
C GLU A 239 24.38 15.14 -3.31
N LEU A 240 24.66 15.56 -2.06
CA LEU A 240 23.80 15.39 -0.92
C LEU A 240 22.84 16.58 -0.78
N PHE A 241 21.63 16.26 -0.41
CA PHE A 241 20.54 17.19 -0.16
C PHE A 241 20.00 17.01 1.26
N ARG A 242 19.31 18.00 1.77
CA ARG A 242 18.48 17.91 2.97
C ARG A 242 17.09 18.47 2.70
N PHE A 243 16.14 18.05 3.51
CA PHE A 243 14.79 18.59 3.49
C PHE A 243 14.76 19.98 4.12
N ARG A 244 14.02 20.91 3.50
CA ARG A 244 13.80 22.26 4.01
C ARG A 244 12.52 22.27 4.86
N ARG A 245 12.66 22.10 6.18
CA ARG A 245 11.52 22.07 7.11
C ARG A 245 10.76 23.38 7.17
N GLU A 246 11.43 24.50 6.90
CA GLU A 246 10.83 25.85 6.90
C GLU A 246 9.91 26.08 5.70
N ALA A 247 9.84 25.18 4.73
CA ALA A 247 8.97 25.28 3.56
C ALA A 247 7.60 24.61 3.76
N LEU A 248 7.33 24.12 4.97
CA LEU A 248 6.03 23.60 5.42
C LEU A 248 5.21 24.71 6.07
#